data_be10b3fb0622d136d447971fbf0b4bab
#
_entry.id   be10b3fb0622d136d447971fbf0b4bab
#
_cell.length_a   1.000
_cell.length_b   1.000
_cell.length_c   1.000
_cell.angle_alpha   90.00
_cell.angle_beta   90.00
_cell.angle_gamma   90.00
#
_symmetry.space_group_name_H-M   'P 1'
#
loop_
_entity.id
_entity.type
_entity.pdbx_description
1 polymer ?
#
loop_
_entity_poly.entity_id
_entity_poly.type
_entity_poly.pdbx_seq_one_letter_code
_entity_poly.pdbx_strand_id
1 'polypeptide(L)'
;NIDFTIVNAENTSGGMGLTDKDFNVLQKMKIDAITMGNHTWGKKDIFAFIDNPKIMRPANYSKGVPGKGYNIYECKGKKIAVMNLIGRTDMSVLSENPFTVADELVNKLSKEADIIILDFHAEATAEKIAMKNYLDGRVNIIFGTHTHVQTADEEITEKGTGYITDLGMTGPKKSVIGMDVSASIKRFLTSLPERYKLADGPTILNGCVFEIDDDTCKTVEVYR
;
A
#
# COMPACT_ATOMS: atom_id res chain seq x y z
N ASN A 1 -5.62 14.68 14.98
CA ASN A 1 -5.28 13.42 15.64
C ASN A 1 -5.57 12.28 14.67
N ILE A 2 -4.68 11.33 14.50
CA ILE A 2 -4.90 10.16 13.62
C ILE A 2 -5.31 8.99 14.51
N ASP A 3 -6.40 8.33 14.15
CA ASP A 3 -6.99 7.24 14.92
C ASP A 3 -6.54 5.85 14.45
N PHE A 4 -6.24 5.71 13.14
CA PHE A 4 -5.77 4.47 12.54
C PHE A 4 -4.70 4.76 11.49
N THR A 5 -3.56 4.07 11.56
CA THR A 5 -2.41 4.30 10.69
C THR A 5 -2.06 3.06 9.89
N ILE A 6 -2.04 3.20 8.56
CA ILE A 6 -1.60 2.16 7.61
C ILE A 6 -0.28 2.60 6.98
N VAL A 7 0.66 1.68 6.86
CA VAL A 7 1.96 1.91 6.20
C VAL A 7 2.21 0.82 5.18
N ASN A 8 2.54 1.19 3.94
CA ASN A 8 3.15 0.25 3.02
C ASN A 8 4.64 0.13 3.35
N ALA A 9 5.09 -1.06 3.73
CA ALA A 9 6.44 -1.30 4.23
C ALA A 9 7.31 -2.15 3.29
N GLU A 10 6.88 -2.37 2.05
CA GLU A 10 7.58 -3.28 1.14
C GLU A 10 9.02 -2.90 0.84
N ASN A 11 9.38 -1.60 0.97
CA ASN A 11 10.70 -1.07 0.66
C ASN A 11 11.49 -0.63 1.90
N THR A 12 11.02 -0.92 3.11
CA THR A 12 11.60 -0.41 4.37
C THR A 12 13.04 -0.87 4.58
N SER A 13 13.37 -2.10 4.23
CA SER A 13 14.69 -2.67 4.52
C SER A 13 15.68 -2.50 3.35
N GLY A 14 16.21 -1.30 3.25
CA GLY A 14 17.21 -0.99 2.22
C GLY A 14 16.61 -0.91 0.81
N GLY A 15 15.35 -0.52 0.69
CA GLY A 15 14.64 -0.36 -0.57
C GLY A 15 14.06 -1.67 -1.15
N MET A 16 14.05 -2.77 -0.40
CA MET A 16 13.51 -4.04 -0.85
C MET A 16 13.15 -4.96 0.32
N GLY A 17 11.87 -5.21 0.52
CA GLY A 17 11.36 -6.11 1.55
C GLY A 17 11.37 -5.53 2.97
N LEU A 18 11.05 -6.36 3.94
CA LEU A 18 10.96 -6.03 5.36
C LEU A 18 11.74 -7.06 6.18
N THR A 19 12.71 -6.58 6.99
CA THR A 19 13.45 -7.41 7.96
C THR A 19 12.75 -7.44 9.30
N ASP A 20 13.05 -8.43 10.15
CA ASP A 20 12.57 -8.50 11.53
C ASP A 20 12.97 -7.25 12.33
N LYS A 21 14.20 -6.76 12.15
CA LYS A 21 14.67 -5.54 12.81
C LYS A 21 13.78 -4.34 12.49
N ASP A 22 13.48 -4.11 11.22
CA ASP A 22 12.71 -2.95 10.79
C ASP A 22 11.22 -3.13 11.13
N PHE A 23 10.69 -4.34 11.06
CA PHE A 23 9.35 -4.65 11.56
C PHE A 23 9.19 -4.30 13.04
N ASN A 24 10.18 -4.67 13.87
CA ASN A 24 10.17 -4.31 15.29
C ASN A 24 10.21 -2.78 15.54
N VAL A 25 10.84 -2.01 14.64
CA VAL A 25 10.79 -0.54 14.70
C VAL A 25 9.39 -0.03 14.37
N LEU A 26 8.78 -0.53 13.29
CA LEU A 26 7.42 -0.15 12.89
C LEU A 26 6.39 -0.47 13.97
N GLN A 27 6.52 -1.61 14.65
CA GLN A 27 5.64 -1.98 15.77
C GLN A 27 5.69 -0.96 16.92
N LYS A 28 6.86 -0.38 17.19
CA LYS A 28 7.04 0.65 18.24
C LYS A 28 6.44 2.01 17.86
N MET A 29 6.22 2.26 16.57
CA MET A 29 5.65 3.50 16.03
C MET A 29 4.12 3.57 16.12
N LYS A 30 3.46 2.61 16.78
CA LYS A 30 1.98 2.53 16.89
C LYS A 30 1.26 2.45 15.54
N ILE A 31 1.89 1.80 14.55
CA ILE A 31 1.26 1.49 13.28
C ILE A 31 0.26 0.35 13.49
N ASP A 32 -0.94 0.52 12.97
CA ASP A 32 -2.03 -0.44 13.16
C ASP A 32 -2.02 -1.54 12.10
N ALA A 33 -1.73 -1.18 10.84
CA ALA A 33 -1.70 -2.09 9.72
C ALA A 33 -0.49 -1.83 8.80
N ILE A 34 0.07 -2.90 8.26
CA ILE A 34 1.23 -2.88 7.37
C ILE A 34 0.87 -3.63 6.09
N THR A 35 0.88 -2.93 4.97
CA THR A 35 0.72 -3.53 3.65
C THR A 35 2.08 -3.75 3.00
N MET A 36 2.12 -4.68 2.07
CA MET A 36 3.29 -5.03 1.28
C MET A 36 3.01 -4.82 -0.21
N GLY A 37 3.90 -5.27 -1.08
CA GLY A 37 3.77 -5.18 -2.53
C GLY A 37 4.61 -6.24 -3.24
N ASN A 38 5.13 -5.93 -4.42
CA ASN A 38 5.95 -6.86 -5.21
C ASN A 38 7.25 -7.30 -4.52
N HIS A 39 7.76 -6.54 -3.56
CA HIS A 39 8.94 -6.91 -2.77
C HIS A 39 8.61 -7.64 -1.46
N THR A 40 7.40 -8.17 -1.29
CA THR A 40 7.02 -8.95 -0.10
C THR A 40 8.08 -10.00 0.27
N TRP A 41 8.61 -10.69 -0.73
CA TRP A 41 9.61 -11.76 -0.55
C TRP A 41 11.05 -11.29 -0.69
N GLY A 42 11.30 -9.98 -0.71
CA GLY A 42 12.63 -9.38 -0.91
C GLY A 42 13.64 -9.65 0.21
N LYS A 43 13.15 -10.00 1.41
CA LYS A 43 13.96 -10.44 2.56
C LYS A 43 13.46 -11.79 3.07
N LYS A 44 14.39 -12.72 3.32
CA LYS A 44 14.02 -14.05 3.86
C LYS A 44 13.45 -13.98 5.27
N ASP A 45 13.79 -12.96 6.04
CA ASP A 45 13.31 -12.74 7.40
C ASP A 45 11.78 -12.73 7.47
N ILE A 46 11.11 -12.23 6.40
CA ILE A 46 9.65 -12.10 6.35
C ILE A 46 8.91 -13.42 6.65
N PHE A 47 9.50 -14.57 6.28
CA PHE A 47 8.88 -15.88 6.52
C PHE A 47 8.74 -16.23 8.01
N ALA A 48 9.50 -15.58 8.90
CA ALA A 48 9.38 -15.79 10.34
C ALA A 48 8.20 -15.03 10.96
N PHE A 49 7.69 -13.97 10.31
CA PHE A 49 6.68 -13.09 10.91
C PHE A 49 5.57 -12.65 9.93
N ILE A 50 5.52 -13.16 8.69
CA ILE A 50 4.49 -12.78 7.71
C ILE A 50 3.05 -13.10 8.18
N ASP A 51 2.88 -14.06 9.07
CA ASP A 51 1.59 -14.42 9.65
C ASP A 51 1.14 -13.47 10.80
N ASN A 52 1.96 -12.46 11.13
CA ASN A 52 1.58 -11.44 12.10
C ASN A 52 0.31 -10.71 11.62
N PRO A 53 -0.72 -10.55 12.49
CA PRO A 53 -2.00 -9.95 12.09
C PRO A 53 -1.91 -8.51 11.61
N LYS A 54 -0.79 -7.82 11.85
CA LYS A 54 -0.57 -6.47 11.31
C LYS A 54 -0.10 -6.46 9.86
N ILE A 55 0.39 -7.57 9.32
CA ILE A 55 1.03 -7.62 7.99
C ILE A 55 0.08 -8.23 6.96
N MET A 56 -0.09 -7.53 5.85
CA MET A 56 -0.85 -8.00 4.70
C MET A 56 0.01 -7.96 3.44
N ARG A 57 0.23 -9.14 2.86
CA ARG A 57 0.78 -9.26 1.51
C ARG A 57 -0.34 -9.08 0.48
N PRO A 58 -0.04 -8.87 -0.82
CA PRO A 58 -1.08 -8.86 -1.85
C PRO A 58 -1.97 -10.12 -1.80
N ALA A 59 -3.29 -9.92 -1.71
CA ALA A 59 -4.25 -11.01 -1.58
C ALA A 59 -4.35 -11.86 -2.85
N ASN A 60 -4.08 -11.24 -4.00
CA ASN A 60 -4.11 -11.89 -5.31
C ASN A 60 -2.78 -12.58 -5.69
N TYR A 61 -1.88 -12.84 -4.74
CA TYR A 61 -0.82 -13.83 -4.92
C TYR A 61 -1.41 -15.25 -5.00
N SER A 62 -0.64 -16.17 -5.56
CA SER A 62 -1.06 -17.57 -5.70
C SER A 62 -1.55 -18.17 -4.39
N LYS A 63 -2.57 -19.02 -4.47
CA LYS A 63 -3.08 -19.73 -3.30
C LYS A 63 -1.99 -20.58 -2.63
N GLY A 64 -2.02 -20.63 -1.30
CA GLY A 64 -1.10 -21.45 -0.51
C GLY A 64 0.22 -20.78 -0.13
N VAL A 65 0.50 -19.55 -0.59
CA VAL A 65 1.65 -18.79 -0.06
C VAL A 65 1.38 -18.30 1.36
N PRO A 66 2.40 -18.20 2.24
CA PRO A 66 2.21 -17.78 3.63
C PRO A 66 1.72 -16.34 3.74
N GLY A 67 1.20 -15.98 4.92
CA GLY A 67 0.65 -14.65 5.21
C GLY A 67 -0.78 -14.45 4.70
N LYS A 68 -1.36 -13.34 5.10
CA LYS A 68 -2.75 -12.95 4.75
C LYS A 68 -2.76 -11.78 3.78
N GLY A 69 -3.82 -11.67 2.98
CA GLY A 69 -4.03 -10.55 2.05
C GLY A 69 -4.97 -9.47 2.59
N TYR A 70 -5.60 -9.71 3.73
CA TYR A 70 -6.44 -8.75 4.46
C TYR A 70 -6.48 -9.11 5.94
N ASN A 71 -6.89 -8.13 6.76
CA ASN A 71 -7.25 -8.35 8.17
C ASN A 71 -8.31 -7.35 8.60
N ILE A 72 -8.97 -7.62 9.74
CA ILE A 72 -9.99 -6.77 10.34
C ILE A 72 -9.47 -6.31 11.70
N TYR A 73 -9.57 -5.02 11.95
CA TYR A 73 -9.13 -4.34 13.16
C TYR A 73 -10.31 -3.64 13.84
N GLU A 74 -10.19 -3.39 15.12
CA GLU A 74 -11.15 -2.56 15.86
C GLU A 74 -10.54 -1.20 16.17
N CYS A 75 -11.26 -0.14 15.84
CA CYS A 75 -10.90 1.23 16.18
C CYS A 75 -12.15 2.02 16.53
N LYS A 76 -12.19 2.64 17.70
CA LYS A 76 -13.33 3.44 18.20
C LYS A 76 -14.70 2.74 18.06
N GLY A 77 -14.74 1.44 18.30
CA GLY A 77 -15.98 0.65 18.20
C GLY A 77 -16.42 0.29 16.78
N LYS A 78 -15.61 0.63 15.76
CA LYS A 78 -15.83 0.24 14.36
C LYS A 78 -14.87 -0.86 13.96
N LYS A 79 -15.31 -1.74 13.08
CA LYS A 79 -14.49 -2.77 12.44
C LYS A 79 -13.94 -2.24 11.12
N ILE A 80 -12.62 -2.15 11.02
CA ILE A 80 -11.90 -1.67 9.84
C ILE A 80 -11.25 -2.87 9.16
N ALA A 81 -11.70 -3.21 7.96
CA ALA A 81 -11.03 -4.18 7.10
C ALA A 81 -9.98 -3.46 6.23
N VAL A 82 -8.74 -3.90 6.31
CA VAL A 82 -7.66 -3.48 5.40
C VAL A 82 -7.31 -4.65 4.49
N MET A 83 -7.34 -4.43 3.19
CA MET A 83 -6.93 -5.40 2.18
C MET A 83 -5.85 -4.83 1.27
N ASN A 84 -4.98 -5.69 0.78
CA ASN A 84 -3.91 -5.35 -0.13
C ASN A 84 -4.05 -6.15 -1.42
N LEU A 85 -3.97 -5.48 -2.57
CA LEU A 85 -3.96 -6.09 -3.88
C LEU A 85 -2.78 -5.58 -4.71
N ILE A 86 -2.30 -6.39 -5.64
CA ILE A 86 -1.26 -6.00 -6.59
C ILE A 86 -1.81 -5.97 -8.01
N GLY A 87 -1.44 -4.94 -8.77
CA GLY A 87 -1.76 -4.83 -10.19
C GLY A 87 -1.06 -5.89 -11.05
N ARG A 88 -1.40 -5.91 -12.33
CA ARG A 88 -0.81 -6.84 -13.31
C ARG A 88 -0.14 -6.12 -14.47
N THR A 89 -0.59 -4.91 -14.79
CA THR A 89 -0.04 -4.12 -15.89
C THR A 89 1.33 -3.61 -15.49
N ASP A 90 2.35 -3.97 -16.29
CA ASP A 90 3.76 -3.62 -16.08
C ASP A 90 4.34 -4.05 -14.72
N MET A 91 3.71 -5.03 -14.07
CA MET A 91 4.18 -5.63 -12.84
C MET A 91 4.91 -6.95 -13.14
N SER A 92 6.11 -7.11 -12.59
CA SER A 92 6.96 -8.30 -12.80
C SER A 92 6.57 -9.50 -11.93
N VAL A 93 5.39 -9.49 -11.31
CA VAL A 93 4.93 -10.51 -10.37
C VAL A 93 3.76 -11.30 -10.95
N LEU A 94 3.81 -12.61 -10.82
CA LEU A 94 2.69 -13.48 -11.16
C LEU A 94 1.60 -13.34 -10.10
N SER A 95 0.42 -12.89 -10.52
CA SER A 95 -0.73 -12.69 -9.62
C SER A 95 -2.04 -13.07 -10.31
N GLU A 96 -3.06 -13.39 -9.51
CA GLU A 96 -4.43 -13.54 -9.99
C GLU A 96 -5.01 -12.17 -10.38
N ASN A 97 -6.13 -12.17 -11.11
CA ASN A 97 -6.77 -10.91 -11.52
C ASN A 97 -7.22 -10.10 -10.29
N PRO A 98 -6.68 -8.88 -10.09
CA PRO A 98 -7.00 -8.09 -8.90
C PRO A 98 -8.48 -7.69 -8.82
N PHE A 99 -9.17 -7.51 -9.93
CA PHE A 99 -10.60 -7.16 -9.95
C PHE A 99 -11.47 -8.32 -9.47
N THR A 100 -11.17 -9.55 -9.90
CA THR A 100 -11.88 -10.75 -9.43
C THR A 100 -11.66 -10.99 -7.95
N VAL A 101 -10.40 -10.88 -7.48
CA VAL A 101 -10.08 -11.05 -6.06
C VAL A 101 -10.67 -9.92 -5.22
N ALA A 102 -10.72 -8.68 -5.75
CA ALA A 102 -11.41 -7.57 -5.11
C ALA A 102 -12.89 -7.86 -4.87
N ASP A 103 -13.59 -8.39 -5.88
CA ASP A 103 -15.00 -8.78 -5.74
C ASP A 103 -15.22 -9.82 -4.64
N GLU A 104 -14.41 -10.87 -4.64
CA GLU A 104 -14.50 -11.92 -3.63
C GLU A 104 -14.31 -11.35 -2.21
N LEU A 105 -13.28 -10.51 -2.03
CA LEU A 105 -12.97 -9.91 -0.74
C LEU A 105 -14.02 -8.90 -0.29
N VAL A 106 -14.44 -7.98 -1.17
CA VAL A 106 -15.43 -6.97 -0.83
C VAL A 106 -16.77 -7.61 -0.47
N ASN A 107 -17.22 -8.62 -1.23
CA ASN A 107 -18.45 -9.36 -0.93
C ASN A 107 -18.41 -10.10 0.42
N LYS A 108 -17.21 -10.50 0.85
CA LYS A 108 -16.99 -11.08 2.18
C LYS A 108 -16.94 -10.00 3.25
N LEU A 109 -16.05 -9.03 3.09
CA LEU A 109 -15.71 -8.02 4.10
C LEU A 109 -16.87 -7.07 4.40
N SER A 110 -17.74 -6.78 3.43
CA SER A 110 -18.95 -5.97 3.63
C SER A 110 -19.96 -6.57 4.64
N LYS A 111 -19.82 -7.84 4.99
CA LYS A 111 -20.62 -8.52 6.02
C LYS A 111 -19.92 -8.57 7.38
N GLU A 112 -18.65 -8.25 7.44
CA GLU A 112 -17.81 -8.45 8.61
C GLU A 112 -17.22 -7.15 9.17
N ALA A 113 -17.19 -6.07 8.36
CA ALA A 113 -16.58 -4.78 8.72
C ALA A 113 -17.48 -3.60 8.34
N ASP A 114 -17.33 -2.50 9.11
CA ASP A 114 -18.02 -1.23 8.89
C ASP A 114 -17.29 -0.37 7.85
N ILE A 115 -15.96 -0.49 7.78
CA ILE A 115 -15.08 0.29 6.91
C ILE A 115 -14.18 -0.68 6.16
N ILE A 116 -14.09 -0.51 4.83
CA ILE A 116 -13.19 -1.31 3.96
C ILE A 116 -12.18 -0.37 3.31
N ILE A 117 -10.89 -0.68 3.47
CA ILE A 117 -9.76 0.08 2.94
C ILE A 117 -8.93 -0.83 2.02
N LEU A 118 -8.64 -0.36 0.82
CA LEU A 118 -7.79 -1.04 -0.15
C LEU A 118 -6.47 -0.28 -0.37
N ASP A 119 -5.33 -0.93 -0.11
CA ASP A 119 -4.05 -0.58 -0.73
C ASP A 119 -3.94 -1.29 -2.08
N PHE A 120 -3.98 -0.53 -3.17
CA PHE A 120 -3.79 -1.08 -4.50
C PHE A 120 -2.38 -0.79 -5.02
N HIS A 121 -1.50 -1.76 -4.85
CA HIS A 121 -0.09 -1.70 -5.21
C HIS A 121 0.11 -1.98 -6.70
N ALA A 122 0.15 -0.96 -7.54
CA ALA A 122 0.17 -1.12 -9.00
C ALA A 122 1.03 -0.05 -9.70
N GLU A 123 1.67 -0.42 -10.81
CA GLU A 123 2.44 0.50 -11.64
C GLU A 123 1.52 1.39 -12.48
N ALA A 124 0.59 0.79 -13.24
CA ALA A 124 -0.20 1.51 -14.22
C ALA A 124 -1.28 2.40 -13.59
N THR A 125 -1.20 3.72 -13.82
CA THR A 125 -2.23 4.69 -13.40
C THR A 125 -3.61 4.30 -13.92
N ALA A 126 -3.70 3.82 -15.17
CA ALA A 126 -4.97 3.39 -15.76
C ALA A 126 -5.61 2.23 -14.98
N GLU A 127 -4.82 1.26 -14.51
CA GLU A 127 -5.32 0.14 -13.70
C GLU A 127 -5.81 0.62 -12.33
N LYS A 128 -5.13 1.59 -11.71
CA LYS A 128 -5.54 2.21 -10.45
C LYS A 128 -6.87 2.97 -10.58
N ILE A 129 -7.00 3.80 -11.61
CA ILE A 129 -8.24 4.54 -11.89
C ILE A 129 -9.39 3.58 -12.24
N ALA A 130 -9.11 2.51 -12.99
CA ALA A 130 -10.11 1.48 -13.27
C ALA A 130 -10.60 0.80 -11.99
N MET A 131 -9.70 0.44 -11.06
CA MET A 131 -10.05 -0.15 -9.77
C MET A 131 -10.89 0.81 -8.92
N LYS A 132 -10.56 2.10 -8.90
CA LYS A 132 -11.36 3.15 -8.25
C LYS A 132 -12.81 3.11 -8.75
N ASN A 133 -13.00 3.23 -10.06
CA ASN A 133 -14.34 3.26 -10.66
C ASN A 133 -15.11 1.93 -10.45
N TYR A 134 -14.40 0.82 -10.48
CA TYR A 134 -14.97 -0.50 -10.28
C TYR A 134 -15.50 -0.74 -8.87
N LEU A 135 -14.80 -0.21 -7.86
CA LEU A 135 -15.16 -0.36 -6.45
C LEU A 135 -15.87 0.86 -5.86
N ASP A 136 -16.14 1.90 -6.64
CA ASP A 136 -16.78 3.13 -6.17
C ASP A 136 -18.12 2.87 -5.45
N GLY A 137 -18.21 3.31 -4.20
CA GLY A 137 -19.34 3.07 -3.30
C GLY A 137 -19.40 1.67 -2.68
N ARG A 138 -18.43 0.79 -2.99
CA ARG A 138 -18.35 -0.57 -2.43
C ARG A 138 -17.28 -0.69 -1.35
N VAL A 139 -16.35 0.25 -1.31
CA VAL A 139 -15.32 0.40 -0.29
C VAL A 139 -15.25 1.86 0.15
N ASN A 140 -14.69 2.11 1.32
CA ASN A 140 -14.62 3.46 1.89
C ASN A 140 -13.39 4.23 1.42
N ILE A 141 -12.25 3.54 1.28
CA ILE A 141 -10.98 4.15 0.88
C ILE A 141 -10.26 3.24 -0.11
N ILE A 142 -9.68 3.85 -1.16
CA ILE A 142 -8.69 3.24 -2.03
C ILE A 142 -7.50 4.19 -2.13
N PHE A 143 -6.33 3.72 -1.77
CA PHE A 143 -5.10 4.43 -2.05
C PHE A 143 -4.14 3.56 -2.85
N GLY A 144 -3.43 4.17 -3.78
CA GLY A 144 -2.41 3.49 -4.55
C GLY A 144 -1.02 3.63 -3.94
N THR A 145 -0.18 2.65 -4.23
CA THR A 145 1.24 2.59 -3.89
C THR A 145 2.05 2.07 -5.07
N HIS A 146 3.36 2.01 -4.98
CA HIS A 146 4.34 1.47 -5.92
C HIS A 146 5.16 2.51 -6.68
N THR A 147 4.58 3.56 -7.25
CA THR A 147 5.32 4.45 -8.17
C THR A 147 6.30 5.37 -7.46
N HIS A 148 6.21 5.50 -6.15
CA HIS A 148 7.04 6.36 -5.30
C HIS A 148 6.83 7.86 -5.50
N VAL A 149 5.94 8.28 -6.40
CA VAL A 149 5.63 9.68 -6.67
C VAL A 149 4.21 9.98 -6.21
N GLN A 150 4.07 10.87 -5.22
CA GLN A 150 2.75 11.25 -4.73
C GLN A 150 1.98 12.01 -5.82
N THR A 151 0.77 11.55 -6.12
CA THR A 151 -0.14 12.21 -7.04
C THR A 151 -0.94 13.31 -6.35
N ALA A 152 -1.56 14.19 -7.13
CA ALA A 152 -2.33 15.34 -6.64
C ALA A 152 -3.80 15.23 -7.08
N ASP A 153 -4.33 14.02 -7.01
CA ASP A 153 -5.67 13.67 -7.47
C ASP A 153 -6.54 13.08 -6.35
N GLU A 154 -6.19 13.46 -5.11
CA GLU A 154 -7.01 13.07 -3.96
C GLU A 154 -8.44 13.61 -4.11
N GLU A 155 -9.40 12.72 -3.95
CA GLU A 155 -10.82 13.04 -4.14
C GLU A 155 -11.74 12.15 -3.30
N ILE A 156 -12.97 12.57 -3.15
CA ILE A 156 -14.10 11.73 -2.78
C ILE A 156 -14.92 11.51 -4.05
N THR A 157 -15.09 10.26 -4.44
CA THR A 157 -15.83 9.88 -5.63
C THR A 157 -17.34 10.17 -5.49
N GLU A 158 -18.09 10.09 -6.59
CA GLU A 158 -19.53 10.35 -6.60
C GLU A 158 -20.34 9.46 -5.63
N LYS A 159 -19.87 8.23 -5.36
CA LYS A 159 -20.53 7.29 -4.43
C LYS A 159 -19.91 7.27 -3.03
N GLY A 160 -18.93 8.14 -2.77
CA GLY A 160 -18.36 8.39 -1.44
C GLY A 160 -17.14 7.57 -1.08
N THR A 161 -16.42 6.99 -2.06
CA THR A 161 -15.13 6.37 -1.83
C THR A 161 -14.02 7.43 -1.82
N GLY A 162 -13.22 7.51 -0.76
CA GLY A 162 -12.01 8.33 -0.74
C GLY A 162 -10.91 7.71 -1.60
N TYR A 163 -10.23 8.51 -2.40
CA TYR A 163 -9.24 8.02 -3.37
C TYR A 163 -8.01 8.89 -3.50
N ILE A 164 -6.87 8.28 -3.76
CA ILE A 164 -5.65 8.87 -4.32
C ILE A 164 -4.92 7.83 -5.17
N THR A 165 -4.42 8.23 -6.34
CA THR A 165 -3.72 7.32 -7.25
C THR A 165 -2.42 6.75 -6.67
N ASP A 166 -1.59 7.55 -6.01
CA ASP A 166 -0.38 7.06 -5.34
C ASP A 166 -0.01 7.95 -4.14
N LEU A 167 0.28 7.31 -3.02
CA LEU A 167 0.71 8.00 -1.79
C LEU A 167 2.10 8.59 -1.90
N GLY A 168 2.91 8.16 -2.87
CA GLY A 168 4.32 8.46 -2.94
C GLY A 168 5.15 7.68 -1.91
N MET A 169 6.45 7.96 -1.87
CA MET A 169 7.38 7.31 -0.95
C MET A 169 7.65 8.16 0.29
N THR A 170 7.97 7.51 1.39
CA THR A 170 8.66 8.11 2.54
C THR A 170 10.14 7.73 2.44
N GLY A 171 11.03 8.73 2.34
CA GLY A 171 12.45 8.46 2.12
C GLY A 171 13.26 9.69 1.73
N PRO A 172 14.46 9.51 1.14
CA PRO A 172 15.36 10.61 0.83
C PRO A 172 14.78 11.56 -0.24
N LYS A 173 14.62 12.83 0.11
CA LYS A 173 14.02 13.86 -0.75
C LYS A 173 14.83 14.12 -2.02
N LYS A 174 16.17 14.16 -1.91
CA LYS A 174 17.08 14.38 -3.04
C LYS A 174 17.54 13.02 -3.59
N SER A 175 16.67 12.38 -4.35
CA SER A 175 16.90 11.04 -4.89
C SER A 175 16.19 10.85 -6.23
N VAL A 176 16.47 9.76 -6.92
CA VAL A 176 15.64 9.25 -8.01
C VAL A 176 14.78 8.13 -7.43
N ILE A 177 13.58 8.47 -7.01
CA ILE A 177 12.61 7.56 -6.33
C ILE A 177 13.23 6.70 -5.22
N GLY A 178 14.09 7.33 -4.39
CA GLY A 178 14.80 6.68 -3.28
C GLY A 178 16.26 6.32 -3.58
N MET A 179 16.63 6.24 -4.86
CA MET A 179 17.96 5.86 -5.33
C MET A 179 18.94 7.03 -5.38
N ASP A 180 20.24 6.73 -5.19
CA ASP A 180 21.32 7.66 -5.45
C ASP A 180 21.22 8.24 -6.87
N VAL A 181 21.32 9.58 -6.96
CA VAL A 181 21.10 10.32 -8.22
C VAL A 181 22.16 9.95 -9.26
N SER A 182 23.45 9.89 -8.86
CA SER A 182 24.54 9.62 -9.79
C SER A 182 24.50 8.20 -10.34
N ALA A 183 24.21 7.22 -9.49
CA ALA A 183 24.04 5.83 -9.90
C ALA A 183 22.83 5.67 -10.84
N SER A 184 21.74 6.34 -10.56
CA SER A 184 20.54 6.31 -11.41
C SER A 184 20.79 6.91 -12.78
N ILE A 185 21.42 8.10 -12.84
CA ILE A 185 21.78 8.77 -14.12
C ILE A 185 22.72 7.88 -14.94
N LYS A 186 23.75 7.32 -14.31
CA LYS A 186 24.71 6.46 -14.99
C LYS A 186 24.01 5.24 -15.60
N ARG A 187 23.09 4.58 -14.87
CA ARG A 187 22.30 3.47 -15.38
C ARG A 187 21.49 3.85 -16.63
N PHE A 188 20.82 5.00 -16.61
CA PHE A 188 20.04 5.46 -17.77
C PHE A 188 20.90 5.85 -18.96
N LEU A 189 22.07 6.45 -18.74
CA LEU A 189 22.99 6.83 -19.81
C LEU A 189 23.67 5.63 -20.47
N THR A 190 23.97 4.59 -19.70
CA THR A 190 24.80 3.47 -20.19
C THR A 190 24.03 2.18 -20.44
N SER A 191 22.79 2.08 -19.92
CA SER A 191 22.01 0.83 -19.84
C SER A 191 22.72 -0.33 -19.12
N LEU A 192 23.83 -0.05 -18.42
CA LEU A 192 24.56 -1.05 -17.64
C LEU A 192 23.93 -1.21 -16.25
N PRO A 193 23.96 -2.42 -15.66
CA PRO A 193 23.50 -2.62 -14.30
C PRO A 193 24.38 -1.86 -13.31
N GLU A 194 23.79 -1.00 -12.53
CA GLU A 194 24.41 -0.32 -11.39
C GLU A 194 23.91 -0.93 -10.07
N ARG A 195 24.81 -0.99 -9.08
CA ARG A 195 24.44 -1.47 -7.75
C ARG A 195 23.38 -0.55 -7.13
N TYR A 196 22.32 -1.14 -6.62
CA TYR A 196 21.30 -0.42 -5.88
C TYR A 196 21.95 0.27 -4.65
N LYS A 197 21.81 1.58 -4.56
CA LYS A 197 22.30 2.39 -3.45
C LYS A 197 21.20 3.38 -3.09
N LEU A 198 20.78 3.38 -1.83
CA LEU A 198 19.88 4.41 -1.32
C LEU A 198 20.58 5.77 -1.34
N ALA A 199 19.82 6.82 -1.64
CA ALA A 199 20.29 8.18 -1.50
C ALA A 199 20.39 8.58 -0.02
N ASP A 200 21.32 9.48 0.27
CA ASP A 200 21.51 10.08 1.59
C ASP A 200 20.86 11.47 1.66
N GLY A 201 20.67 11.99 2.89
CA GLY A 201 20.26 13.37 3.15
C GLY A 201 18.88 13.53 3.75
N PRO A 202 18.29 14.75 3.66
CA PRO A 202 16.97 15.03 4.22
C PRO A 202 15.88 14.11 3.66
N THR A 203 14.98 13.69 4.52
CA THR A 203 13.86 12.83 4.15
C THR A 203 12.57 13.61 3.94
N ILE A 204 11.66 13.03 3.19
CA ILE A 204 10.28 13.47 3.03
C ILE A 204 9.35 12.38 3.54
N LEU A 205 8.27 12.75 4.18
CA LEU A 205 7.14 11.90 4.51
C LEU A 205 6.00 12.23 3.55
N ASN A 206 5.58 11.27 2.76
CA ASN A 206 4.38 11.36 1.95
C ASN A 206 3.30 10.45 2.53
N GLY A 207 2.05 10.89 2.43
CA GLY A 207 0.90 10.14 2.89
C GLY A 207 -0.38 10.89 2.54
N CYS A 208 -1.50 10.31 2.91
CA CYS A 208 -2.81 10.90 2.74
C CYS A 208 -3.65 10.64 3.99
N VAL A 209 -4.43 11.60 4.40
CA VAL A 209 -5.39 11.47 5.50
C VAL A 209 -6.79 11.38 4.91
N PHE A 210 -7.54 10.40 5.35
CA PHE A 210 -8.95 10.22 5.02
C PHE A 210 -9.76 10.39 6.29
N GLU A 211 -10.67 11.33 6.29
CA GLU A 211 -11.61 11.51 7.38
C GLU A 211 -12.89 10.75 7.07
N ILE A 212 -13.32 9.93 8.04
CA ILE A 212 -14.52 9.11 7.92
C ILE A 212 -15.52 9.57 8.97
N ASP A 213 -16.75 9.81 8.53
CA ASP A 213 -17.86 10.13 9.41
C ASP A 213 -18.22 8.94 10.30
N ASP A 214 -18.28 9.17 11.61
CA ASP A 214 -18.45 8.11 12.60
C ASP A 214 -19.84 7.43 12.51
N ASP A 215 -20.87 8.13 12.05
CA ASP A 215 -22.25 7.61 11.98
C ASP A 215 -22.50 6.84 10.68
N THR A 216 -22.07 7.41 9.55
CA THR A 216 -22.35 6.86 8.22
C THR A 216 -21.24 5.96 7.68
N CYS A 217 -20.06 5.97 8.29
CA CYS A 217 -18.83 5.33 7.83
C CYS A 217 -18.41 5.76 6.41
N LYS A 218 -18.84 6.92 5.93
CA LYS A 218 -18.45 7.46 4.62
C LYS A 218 -17.23 8.35 4.74
N THR A 219 -16.40 8.36 3.72
CA THR A 219 -15.30 9.34 3.62
C THR A 219 -15.89 10.73 3.38
N VAL A 220 -15.49 11.71 4.20
CA VAL A 220 -16.00 13.10 4.18
C VAL A 220 -14.91 14.12 3.85
N GLU A 221 -13.63 13.77 4.04
CA GLU A 221 -12.51 14.62 3.68
C GLU A 221 -11.30 13.77 3.28
N VAL A 222 -10.51 14.25 2.32
CA VAL A 222 -9.25 13.63 1.86
C VAL A 222 -8.23 14.73 1.65
N TYR A 223 -7.04 14.58 2.26
CA TYR A 223 -5.94 15.51 2.07
C TYR A 223 -4.57 14.84 2.25
N ARG A 224 -3.56 15.34 1.54
CA ARG A 224 -2.15 14.86 1.57
C ARG A 224 -1.26 15.82 2.36
#